data_b05b2aa8fce57884d0edb0d4d96d29cc
#
_entry.id   b05b2aa8fce57884d0edb0d4d96d29cc
#
_cell.length_a   1.000
_cell.length_b   1.000
_cell.length_c   1.000
_cell.angle_alpha   90.00
_cell.angle_beta   90.00
_cell.angle_gamma   90.00
#
_symmetry.space_group_name_H-M   'P 1'
#
loop_
_entity.id
_entity.type
_entity.pdbx_description
1 polymer ?
#
loop_
_entity_poly.entity_id
_entity_poly.type
_entity_poly.pdbx_seq_one_letter_code
_entity_poly.pdbx_strand_id
1 'polypeptide(L)'
;MLKDMRLRDFMTDTNPYEIFISECPDIARAFDGLVDAQRNAPGMDSKTKQLVNIALQTATRNPRGVYFHAAMARNAGASKEEVKGAVVMALHLVGLASVLDCLPLSLEGYEKGPGSFH
;
A
#
# COMPACT_ATOMS: atom_id res chain seq x y z
N MET A 1 -19.49 10.86 -5.93
CA MET A 1 -19.27 12.26 -5.69
C MET A 1 -18.77 12.51 -4.30
N LEU A 2 -19.61 12.52 -3.30
CA LEU A 2 -19.16 12.74 -1.92
C LEU A 2 -18.21 11.68 -1.44
N LYS A 3 -18.48 10.41 -1.76
CA LYS A 3 -17.60 9.34 -1.28
C LYS A 3 -16.25 9.34 -1.97
N ASP A 4 -16.19 9.71 -3.24
CA ASP A 4 -14.91 9.81 -3.94
C ASP A 4 -14.07 10.93 -3.36
N MET A 5 -14.72 12.06 -3.11
CA MET A 5 -14.04 13.21 -2.52
C MET A 5 -13.55 12.89 -1.11
N ARG A 6 -14.37 12.22 -0.31
CA ARG A 6 -13.95 11.86 1.04
C ARG A 6 -12.78 10.89 1.06
N LEU A 7 -12.78 9.93 0.17
CA LEU A 7 -11.69 8.96 0.12
C LEU A 7 -10.39 9.66 -0.25
N ARG A 8 -10.44 10.54 -1.25
CA ARG A 8 -9.26 11.27 -1.68
C ARG A 8 -8.74 12.18 -0.57
N ASP A 9 -9.65 12.94 0.06
CA ASP A 9 -9.26 13.85 1.13
C ASP A 9 -8.67 13.08 2.29
N PHE A 10 -9.24 11.94 2.62
CA PHE A 10 -8.75 11.13 3.71
C PHE A 10 -7.32 10.63 3.44
N MET A 11 -7.02 10.29 2.20
CA MET A 11 -5.69 9.80 1.85
C MET A 11 -4.65 10.91 1.73
N THR A 12 -5.08 12.13 1.41
CA THR A 12 -4.15 13.24 1.21
C THR A 12 -4.04 14.14 2.42
N ASP A 13 -5.15 14.37 3.12
CA ASP A 13 -5.20 15.33 4.22
C ASP A 13 -4.96 14.69 5.58
N THR A 14 -5.27 13.40 5.71
CA THR A 14 -5.16 12.69 6.98
C THR A 14 -4.28 11.48 6.77
N ASN A 15 -3.07 11.54 7.27
CA ASN A 15 -2.17 10.41 7.22
C ASN A 15 -2.30 9.65 8.54
N PRO A 16 -2.95 8.47 8.55
CA PRO A 16 -3.14 7.73 9.79
C PRO A 16 -1.84 7.33 10.44
N TYR A 17 -0.77 7.19 9.66
CA TYR A 17 0.52 6.85 10.23
C TYR A 17 1.08 8.02 11.05
N GLU A 18 0.86 9.25 10.62
CA GLU A 18 1.29 10.42 11.40
C GLU A 18 0.51 10.52 12.71
N ILE A 19 -0.76 10.18 12.69
CA ILE A 19 -1.54 10.11 13.92
C ILE A 19 -0.98 9.06 14.86
N PHE A 20 -0.65 7.89 14.32
CA PHE A 20 -0.06 6.80 15.09
C PHE A 20 1.26 7.24 15.75
N ILE A 21 2.13 7.91 15.01
CA ILE A 21 3.40 8.42 15.54
C ILE A 21 3.13 9.42 16.66
N SER A 22 2.16 10.31 16.45
CA SER A 22 1.85 11.36 17.42
C SER A 22 1.25 10.80 18.71
N GLU A 23 0.32 9.86 18.58
CA GLU A 23 -0.41 9.35 19.72
C GLU A 23 0.28 8.20 20.42
N CYS A 24 1.11 7.44 19.72
CA CYS A 24 1.77 6.25 20.25
C CYS A 24 3.24 6.23 19.84
N PRO A 25 4.04 7.21 20.30
CA PRO A 25 5.39 7.37 19.75
C PRO A 25 6.32 6.19 19.99
N ASP A 26 6.24 5.56 21.15
CA ASP A 26 7.13 4.43 21.44
C ASP A 26 6.75 3.21 20.61
N ILE A 27 5.45 2.97 20.47
CA ILE A 27 4.97 1.83 19.68
C ILE A 27 5.29 2.06 18.22
N ALA A 28 5.09 3.29 17.74
CA ALA A 28 5.39 3.63 16.35
C ALA A 28 6.88 3.41 16.06
N ARG A 29 7.75 3.79 16.98
CA ARG A 29 9.18 3.61 16.81
C ARG A 29 9.54 2.12 16.74
N ALA A 30 8.93 1.30 17.61
CA ALA A 30 9.16 -0.13 17.59
C ALA A 30 8.64 -0.75 16.28
N PHE A 31 7.49 -0.27 15.79
CA PHE A 31 6.94 -0.74 14.53
C PHE A 31 7.85 -0.36 13.36
N ASP A 32 8.40 0.84 13.37
CA ASP A 32 9.34 1.24 12.33
C ASP A 32 10.57 0.34 12.32
N GLY A 33 11.04 -0.06 13.49
CA GLY A 33 12.15 -1.00 13.59
C GLY A 33 11.80 -2.36 12.98
N LEU A 34 10.57 -2.82 13.22
CA LEU A 34 10.10 -4.06 12.61
C LEU A 34 10.09 -3.95 11.09
N VAL A 35 9.53 -2.86 10.57
CA VAL A 35 9.45 -2.66 9.13
C VAL A 35 10.86 -2.58 8.51
N ASP A 36 11.78 -1.90 9.19
CA ASP A 36 13.14 -1.82 8.70
C ASP A 36 13.81 -3.20 8.66
N ALA A 37 13.57 -4.01 9.67
CA ALA A 37 14.11 -5.36 9.69
C ALA A 37 13.56 -6.20 8.54
N GLN A 38 12.25 -6.06 8.26
CA GLN A 38 11.64 -6.77 7.15
C GLN A 38 12.18 -6.27 5.81
N ARG A 39 12.37 -4.95 5.70
CA ARG A 39 12.89 -4.35 4.47
C ARG A 39 14.29 -4.85 4.15
N ASN A 40 15.08 -5.09 5.19
CA ASN A 40 16.47 -5.54 5.04
C ASN A 40 16.63 -7.04 5.08
N ALA A 41 15.54 -7.80 5.30
CA ALA A 41 15.62 -9.25 5.35
C ALA A 41 15.97 -9.80 3.97
N PRO A 42 16.76 -10.87 3.92
CA PRO A 42 17.11 -11.49 2.64
C PRO A 42 15.92 -12.21 2.02
N GLY A 43 16.07 -12.58 0.76
CA GLY A 43 15.10 -13.44 0.08
C GLY A 43 14.41 -12.79 -1.10
N MET A 44 13.99 -11.51 -0.95
CA MET A 44 13.31 -10.81 -2.03
C MET A 44 13.92 -9.42 -2.16
N ASP A 45 13.98 -8.92 -3.38
CA ASP A 45 14.44 -7.56 -3.59
C ASP A 45 13.33 -6.54 -3.21
N SER A 46 13.70 -5.26 -3.21
CA SER A 46 12.79 -4.21 -2.78
C SER A 46 11.51 -4.15 -3.61
N LYS A 47 11.63 -4.30 -4.91
CA LYS A 47 10.47 -4.27 -5.80
C LYS A 47 9.53 -5.43 -5.50
N THR A 48 10.08 -6.63 -5.38
CA THR A 48 9.27 -7.82 -5.11
C THR A 48 8.57 -7.71 -3.76
N LYS A 49 9.27 -7.19 -2.75
CA LYS A 49 8.65 -6.99 -1.44
C LYS A 49 7.44 -6.06 -1.52
N GLN A 50 7.54 -4.99 -2.31
CA GLN A 50 6.40 -4.08 -2.45
C GLN A 50 5.25 -4.71 -3.23
N LEU A 51 5.55 -5.51 -4.24
CA LEU A 51 4.51 -6.23 -4.97
C LEU A 51 3.79 -7.24 -4.08
N VAL A 52 4.54 -7.93 -3.22
CA VAL A 52 3.94 -8.84 -2.23
C VAL A 52 3.05 -8.05 -1.26
N ASN A 53 3.52 -6.87 -0.80
CA ASN A 53 2.71 -6.03 0.07
C ASN A 53 1.40 -5.64 -0.59
N ILE A 54 1.41 -5.30 -1.88
CA ILE A 54 0.20 -4.96 -2.62
C ILE A 54 -0.77 -6.14 -2.62
N ALA A 55 -0.27 -7.34 -2.87
CA ALA A 55 -1.12 -8.53 -2.86
C ALA A 55 -1.70 -8.79 -1.47
N LEU A 56 -0.90 -8.63 -0.42
CA LEU A 56 -1.37 -8.83 0.95
C LEU A 56 -2.42 -7.78 1.33
N GLN A 57 -2.21 -6.52 0.93
CA GLN A 57 -3.18 -5.46 1.20
C GLN A 57 -4.48 -5.70 0.45
N THR A 58 -4.39 -6.22 -0.78
CA THR A 58 -5.58 -6.60 -1.53
C THR A 58 -6.32 -7.75 -0.83
N ALA A 59 -5.57 -8.73 -0.34
CA ALA A 59 -6.16 -9.88 0.35
C ALA A 59 -6.88 -9.48 1.63
N THR A 60 -6.38 -8.47 2.33
CA THR A 60 -7.04 -7.97 3.53
C THR A 60 -8.05 -6.87 3.21
N ARG A 61 -8.30 -6.62 1.93
CA ARG A 61 -9.26 -5.65 1.42
C ARG A 61 -8.99 -4.26 2.00
N ASN A 62 -7.75 -3.80 1.81
CA ASN A 62 -7.31 -2.52 2.33
C ASN A 62 -6.86 -1.62 1.17
N PRO A 63 -7.81 -0.93 0.50
CA PRO A 63 -7.46 -0.11 -0.67
C PRO A 63 -6.52 1.04 -0.35
N ARG A 64 -6.59 1.61 0.86
CA ARG A 64 -5.66 2.67 1.24
C ARG A 64 -4.22 2.12 1.28
N GLY A 65 -4.03 0.95 1.86
CA GLY A 65 -2.70 0.33 1.88
C GLY A 65 -2.20 0.05 0.48
N VAL A 66 -3.08 -0.43 -0.39
CA VAL A 66 -2.72 -0.67 -1.79
C VAL A 66 -2.28 0.63 -2.47
N TYR A 67 -2.97 1.72 -2.21
CA TYR A 67 -2.63 3.02 -2.78
C TYR A 67 -1.18 3.41 -2.47
N PHE A 68 -0.81 3.36 -1.19
CA PHE A 68 0.54 3.75 -0.78
C PHE A 68 1.61 2.76 -1.24
N HIS A 69 1.32 1.48 -1.16
CA HIS A 69 2.29 0.47 -1.59
C HIS A 69 2.49 0.45 -3.10
N ALA A 70 1.47 0.83 -3.88
CA ALA A 70 1.63 0.98 -5.32
C ALA A 70 2.63 2.07 -5.66
N ALA A 71 2.58 3.19 -4.94
CA ALA A 71 3.54 4.27 -5.12
C ALA A 71 4.95 3.84 -4.70
N MET A 72 5.05 3.11 -3.60
CA MET A 72 6.35 2.59 -3.15
C MET A 72 6.93 1.58 -4.14
N ALA A 73 6.06 0.75 -4.73
CA ALA A 73 6.49 -0.19 -5.76
C ALA A 73 7.03 0.54 -6.98
N ARG A 74 6.33 1.60 -7.41
CA ARG A 74 6.82 2.43 -8.52
C ARG A 74 8.22 2.95 -8.21
N ASN A 75 8.43 3.47 -7.00
CA ASN A 75 9.72 4.02 -6.62
C ASN A 75 10.80 2.95 -6.51
N ALA A 76 10.41 1.70 -6.31
CA ALA A 76 11.33 0.57 -6.30
C ALA A 76 11.54 -0.02 -7.69
N GLY A 77 10.96 0.58 -8.72
CA GLY A 77 11.19 0.19 -10.10
C GLY A 77 10.10 -0.69 -10.72
N ALA A 78 8.96 -0.86 -10.03
CA ALA A 78 7.89 -1.67 -10.59
C ALA A 78 7.19 -0.93 -11.72
N SER A 79 6.77 -1.69 -12.72
CA SER A 79 5.93 -1.18 -13.78
C SER A 79 4.48 -1.16 -13.34
N LYS A 80 3.67 -0.39 -14.05
CA LYS A 80 2.23 -0.37 -13.82
C LYS A 80 1.63 -1.76 -13.98
N GLU A 81 2.10 -2.51 -14.99
CA GLU A 81 1.60 -3.86 -15.22
C GLU A 81 1.95 -4.81 -14.08
N GLU A 82 3.12 -4.64 -13.48
CA GLU A 82 3.50 -5.45 -12.33
C GLU A 82 2.60 -5.15 -11.13
N VAL A 83 2.28 -3.89 -10.91
CA VAL A 83 1.40 -3.50 -9.81
C VAL A 83 -0.01 -4.06 -10.02
N LYS A 84 -0.54 -3.94 -11.24
CA LYS A 84 -1.84 -4.54 -11.55
C LYS A 84 -1.82 -6.05 -11.35
N GLY A 85 -0.73 -6.69 -11.80
CA GLY A 85 -0.59 -8.13 -11.65
C GLY A 85 -0.61 -8.56 -10.19
N ALA A 86 0.01 -7.77 -9.31
CA ALA A 86 0.01 -8.09 -7.88
C ALA A 86 -1.39 -8.07 -7.29
N VAL A 87 -2.20 -7.06 -7.67
CA VAL A 87 -3.59 -6.99 -7.21
C VAL A 87 -4.39 -8.19 -7.73
N VAL A 88 -4.25 -8.48 -9.02
CA VAL A 88 -5.02 -9.54 -9.68
C VAL A 88 -4.66 -10.93 -9.15
N MET A 89 -3.42 -11.10 -8.67
CA MET A 89 -3.02 -12.39 -8.08
C MET A 89 -3.89 -12.80 -6.89
N ALA A 90 -4.48 -11.84 -6.20
CA ALA A 90 -5.34 -12.15 -5.07
C ALA A 90 -6.70 -12.72 -5.47
N LEU A 91 -7.09 -12.57 -6.75
CA LEU A 91 -8.46 -12.85 -7.19
C LEU A 91 -8.92 -14.27 -6.86
N HIS A 92 -8.10 -15.27 -7.18
CA HIS A 92 -8.49 -16.67 -7.01
C HIS A 92 -8.53 -17.10 -5.55
N LEU A 93 -7.91 -16.32 -4.65
CA LEU A 93 -7.85 -16.67 -3.23
C LEU A 93 -8.89 -15.91 -2.41
N VAL A 94 -9.15 -14.64 -2.73
CA VAL A 94 -9.99 -13.80 -1.88
C VAL A 94 -11.23 -13.26 -2.57
N GLY A 95 -11.37 -13.48 -3.88
CA GLY A 95 -12.60 -13.12 -4.59
C GLY A 95 -12.55 -11.76 -5.24
N LEU A 96 -13.59 -11.50 -6.04
CA LEU A 96 -13.65 -10.33 -6.90
C LEU A 96 -13.84 -9.02 -6.13
N ALA A 97 -14.60 -9.05 -5.03
CA ALA A 97 -14.92 -7.81 -4.32
C ALA A 97 -13.68 -7.08 -3.84
N SER A 98 -12.71 -7.81 -3.27
CA SER A 98 -11.46 -7.20 -2.81
C SER A 98 -10.66 -6.62 -3.98
N VAL A 99 -10.62 -7.33 -5.10
CA VAL A 99 -9.89 -6.86 -6.28
C VAL A 99 -10.55 -5.60 -6.84
N LEU A 100 -11.88 -5.57 -6.91
CA LEU A 100 -12.59 -4.39 -7.41
C LEU A 100 -12.38 -3.17 -6.51
N ASP A 101 -12.30 -3.38 -5.20
CA ASP A 101 -12.03 -2.27 -4.28
C ASP A 101 -10.60 -1.77 -4.39
N CYS A 102 -9.66 -2.64 -4.68
CA CYS A 102 -8.23 -2.30 -4.59
C CYS A 102 -7.63 -1.90 -5.94
N LEU A 103 -8.12 -2.44 -7.05
CA LEU A 103 -7.50 -2.18 -8.36
C LEU A 103 -7.49 -0.70 -8.71
N PRO A 104 -8.60 0.06 -8.58
CA PRO A 104 -8.54 1.49 -8.91
C PRO A 104 -7.53 2.24 -8.05
N LEU A 105 -7.44 1.90 -6.76
CA LEU A 105 -6.51 2.57 -5.85
C LEU A 105 -5.06 2.22 -6.17
N SER A 106 -4.80 1.01 -6.66
CA SER A 106 -3.45 0.64 -7.08
C SER A 106 -3.01 1.48 -8.27
N LEU A 107 -3.91 1.72 -9.22
CA LEU A 107 -3.59 2.53 -10.39
C LEU A 107 -3.41 4.00 -10.01
N GLU A 108 -4.29 4.51 -9.18
CA GLU A 108 -4.18 5.89 -8.73
C GLU A 108 -2.92 6.10 -7.89
N GLY A 109 -2.62 5.19 -6.99
CA GLY A 109 -1.42 5.27 -6.17
C GLY A 109 -0.15 5.22 -7.00
N TYR A 110 -0.15 4.37 -8.02
CA TYR A 110 0.99 4.30 -8.93
C TYR A 110 1.23 5.64 -9.63
N GLU A 111 0.15 6.30 -10.06
CA GLU A 111 0.28 7.57 -10.78
C GLU A 111 0.57 8.75 -9.85
N LYS A 112 -0.05 8.79 -8.68
CA LYS A 112 -0.10 10.00 -7.87
C LYS A 112 0.39 9.84 -6.44
N GLY A 113 0.62 8.62 -5.98
CA GLY A 113 0.97 8.38 -4.59
C GLY A 113 2.36 8.91 -4.25
N PRO A 114 2.60 9.25 -2.98
CA PRO A 114 3.85 9.88 -2.55
C PRO A 114 5.04 8.94 -2.49
N GLY A 115 4.84 7.64 -2.49
CA GLY A 115 5.93 6.68 -2.44
C GLY A 115 6.48 6.42 -1.06
N SER A 116 5.92 7.05 -0.04
CA SER A 116 6.35 6.89 1.34
C SER A 116 5.23 7.31 2.27
N PHE A 117 5.12 6.65 3.40
CA PHE A 117 4.16 7.06 4.42
C PHE A 117 4.69 8.23 5.24
N HIS A 118 5.99 8.38 5.32
CA HIS A 118 6.60 9.33 6.25
C HIS A 118 7.98 9.77 5.78
#